data_e5c978a7135daeeb01e186f1f8445d1f
#
_entry.id   e5c978a7135daeeb01e186f1f8445d1f
#
_cell.length_a   1.000
_cell.length_b   1.000
_cell.length_c   1.000
_cell.angle_alpha   90.00
_cell.angle_beta   90.00
_cell.angle_gamma   90.00
#
_symmetry.space_group_name_H-M   'P 1'
#
loop_
_entity.id
_entity.type
_entity.pdbx_description
1 polymer ?
#
loop_
_entity_poly.entity_id
_entity_poly.type
_entity_poly.pdbx_seq_one_letter_code
_entity_poly.pdbx_strand_id
1 'polypeptide(L)'
;MIQTMGVAVRCRNLRKTYDGKVEAVLGLDLEILDGECFGLLGPNGAGKTTTIEILEGLLPQTSGEVEILGKRWNAHSRELRQVLGISLQETRLAEKLTVRETLELFASFYRHPRSTLEVMEEMALSEKANSWVGKLSGGQRQRLAVATALVANPKILFLDEPTTGLDPQSRRQLWDIIRKFQARGGTILLTTHYMDEAERLCDRIAIIDYGRAIASGTPAELIEKLGGHQMVEFDATGNDPGATELWRSLPSVEAVNVEEGRVMLRVRETHETIPALLAALQRRGARLLRLGTRQASLEDVFVRLTGRHLREE
;
A
#
# COMPACT_ATOMS: atom_id res chain seq x y z
N MET A 1 -10.66 -18.92 -23.08
CA MET A 1 -10.71 -19.71 -21.83
C MET A 1 -10.34 -18.78 -20.68
N ILE A 2 -11.30 -18.47 -19.82
CA ILE A 2 -11.03 -17.73 -18.56
C ILE A 2 -10.31 -18.75 -17.69
N GLN A 3 -8.98 -18.63 -17.57
CA GLN A 3 -8.23 -19.36 -16.54
C GLN A 3 -8.80 -18.89 -15.19
N THR A 4 -9.43 -19.79 -14.46
CA THR A 4 -9.75 -19.56 -13.05
C THR A 4 -8.43 -19.30 -12.34
N MET A 5 -8.15 -18.05 -12.00
CA MET A 5 -6.95 -17.69 -11.22
C MET A 5 -7.01 -18.45 -9.90
N GLY A 6 -5.94 -19.17 -9.57
CA GLY A 6 -5.82 -19.88 -8.29
C GLY A 6 -5.75 -18.88 -7.15
N VAL A 7 -5.91 -19.37 -5.92
CA VAL A 7 -5.72 -18.56 -4.72
C VAL A 7 -4.31 -18.76 -4.19
N ALA A 8 -3.51 -17.69 -4.21
CA ALA A 8 -2.13 -17.71 -3.71
C ALA A 8 -2.08 -17.64 -2.18
N VAL A 9 -2.88 -16.74 -1.59
CA VAL A 9 -2.94 -16.54 -0.13
C VAL A 9 -4.39 -16.49 0.30
N ARG A 10 -4.72 -17.22 1.36
CA ARG A 10 -6.04 -17.17 2.00
C ARG A 10 -5.88 -17.11 3.50
N CYS A 11 -6.57 -16.20 4.15
CA CYS A 11 -6.81 -16.27 5.58
C CYS A 11 -8.31 -16.17 5.88
N ARG A 12 -8.75 -16.90 6.92
CA ARG A 12 -10.14 -16.94 7.37
C ARG A 12 -10.20 -16.71 8.86
N ASN A 13 -10.99 -15.72 9.26
CA ASN A 13 -11.18 -15.32 10.65
C ASN A 13 -9.84 -15.20 11.40
N LEU A 14 -8.83 -14.64 10.74
CA LEU A 14 -7.49 -14.50 11.30
C LEU A 14 -7.53 -13.59 12.51
N ARG A 15 -6.95 -14.06 13.63
CA ARG A 15 -6.87 -13.31 14.87
C ARG A 15 -5.46 -13.36 15.46
N LYS A 16 -5.05 -12.25 16.01
CA LYS A 16 -3.82 -12.14 16.79
C LYS A 16 -4.01 -11.29 18.00
N THR A 17 -3.74 -11.87 19.17
CA THR A 17 -3.71 -11.18 20.45
C THR A 17 -2.32 -11.36 21.06
N TYR A 18 -1.68 -10.28 21.47
CA TYR A 18 -0.41 -10.29 22.18
C TYR A 18 -0.67 -10.27 23.68
N ASP A 19 0.01 -11.16 24.40
CA ASP A 19 -0.05 -11.27 25.88
C ASP A 19 -1.47 -11.29 26.47
N GLY A 20 -2.45 -11.75 25.67
CA GLY A 20 -3.86 -11.82 26.06
C GLY A 20 -4.55 -10.46 26.24
N LYS A 21 -3.88 -9.35 25.86
CA LYS A 21 -4.37 -7.98 26.11
C LYS A 21 -4.51 -7.13 24.86
N VAL A 22 -3.53 -7.19 23.94
CA VAL A 22 -3.52 -6.33 22.75
C VAL A 22 -4.02 -7.15 21.56
N GLU A 23 -5.22 -6.83 21.11
CA GLU A 23 -5.82 -7.45 19.92
C GLU A 23 -5.35 -6.71 18.65
N ALA A 24 -4.36 -7.25 17.97
CA ALA A 24 -3.77 -6.65 16.77
C ALA A 24 -4.51 -7.02 15.49
N VAL A 25 -5.13 -8.22 15.42
CA VAL A 25 -5.94 -8.67 14.28
C VAL A 25 -7.22 -9.30 14.81
N LEU A 26 -8.37 -8.86 14.30
CA LEU A 26 -9.70 -9.09 14.86
C LEU A 26 -10.66 -9.79 13.89
N GLY A 27 -10.25 -10.97 13.38
CA GLY A 27 -11.10 -11.75 12.48
C GLY A 27 -11.00 -11.25 11.04
N LEU A 28 -9.77 -11.18 10.51
CA LEU A 28 -9.50 -10.77 9.15
C LEU A 28 -9.73 -11.93 8.19
N ASP A 29 -10.57 -11.69 7.17
CA ASP A 29 -10.72 -12.55 6.01
C ASP A 29 -10.05 -11.87 4.81
N LEU A 30 -9.17 -12.62 4.13
CA LEU A 30 -8.40 -12.12 3.00
C LEU A 30 -8.18 -13.23 1.98
N GLU A 31 -8.29 -12.88 0.71
CA GLU A 31 -7.97 -13.78 -0.40
C GLU A 31 -7.21 -13.01 -1.48
N ILE A 32 -6.01 -13.51 -1.82
CA ILE A 32 -5.13 -12.97 -2.85
C ILE A 32 -5.02 -14.00 -3.97
N LEU A 33 -5.22 -13.58 -5.21
CA LEU A 33 -5.20 -14.44 -6.37
C LEU A 33 -3.78 -14.63 -6.92
N ASP A 34 -3.54 -15.71 -7.63
CA ASP A 34 -2.25 -15.94 -8.31
C ASP A 34 -1.98 -14.83 -9.34
N GLY A 35 -0.78 -14.24 -9.29
CA GLY A 35 -0.35 -13.16 -10.19
C GLY A 35 -0.92 -11.77 -9.81
N GLU A 36 -1.66 -11.66 -8.72
CA GLU A 36 -2.22 -10.39 -8.24
C GLU A 36 -1.18 -9.60 -7.45
N CYS A 37 -1.20 -8.28 -7.61
CA CYS A 37 -0.58 -7.36 -6.67
C CYS A 37 -1.66 -6.85 -5.69
N PHE A 38 -1.60 -7.31 -4.46
CA PHE A 38 -2.56 -6.98 -3.42
C PHE A 38 -1.96 -6.03 -2.38
N GLY A 39 -2.69 -4.95 -2.06
CA GLY A 39 -2.28 -3.95 -1.09
C GLY A 39 -3.00 -4.07 0.25
N LEU A 40 -2.25 -4.01 1.36
CA LEU A 40 -2.80 -3.79 2.69
C LEU A 40 -2.55 -2.34 3.11
N LEU A 41 -3.62 -1.54 3.16
CA LEU A 41 -3.56 -0.14 3.53
C LEU A 41 -4.11 0.08 4.94
N GLY A 42 -3.58 1.05 5.63
CA GLY A 42 -4.08 1.42 6.96
C GLY A 42 -3.07 2.26 7.74
N PRO A 43 -3.49 2.91 8.82
CA PRO A 43 -2.60 3.70 9.66
C PRO A 43 -1.62 2.81 10.43
N ASN A 44 -0.65 3.44 11.09
CA ASN A 44 0.21 2.74 12.03
C ASN A 44 -0.63 2.13 13.16
N GLY A 45 -0.28 0.91 13.58
CA GLY A 45 -1.04 0.18 14.59
C GLY A 45 -2.34 -0.48 14.09
N ALA A 46 -2.72 -0.35 12.80
CA ALA A 46 -3.92 -0.99 12.25
C ALA A 46 -3.85 -2.52 12.17
N GLY A 47 -2.67 -3.13 12.36
CA GLY A 47 -2.46 -4.57 12.27
C GLY A 47 -1.84 -5.07 10.95
N LYS A 48 -1.38 -4.16 10.06
CA LYS A 48 -0.77 -4.51 8.77
C LYS A 48 0.46 -5.40 8.94
N THR A 49 1.48 -4.91 9.66
CA THR A 49 2.73 -5.65 9.91
C THR A 49 2.46 -6.97 10.64
N THR A 50 1.59 -6.98 11.64
CA THR A 50 1.20 -8.23 12.31
C THR A 50 0.56 -9.23 11.33
N THR A 51 -0.28 -8.75 10.42
CA THR A 51 -0.92 -9.60 9.42
C THR A 51 0.11 -10.18 8.46
N ILE A 52 1.00 -9.33 7.90
CA ILE A 52 2.01 -9.80 6.94
C ILE A 52 3.00 -10.77 7.60
N GLU A 53 3.47 -10.50 8.82
CA GLU A 53 4.35 -11.41 9.58
C GLU A 53 3.72 -12.78 9.82
N ILE A 54 2.40 -12.86 10.04
CA ILE A 54 1.69 -14.13 10.16
C ILE A 54 1.67 -14.87 8.81
N LEU A 55 1.39 -14.15 7.72
CA LEU A 55 1.38 -14.72 6.38
C LEU A 55 2.77 -15.18 5.93
N GLU A 56 3.82 -14.50 6.34
CA GLU A 56 5.23 -14.85 6.12
C GLU A 56 5.69 -16.04 6.97
N GLY A 57 4.91 -16.43 8.00
CA GLY A 57 5.26 -17.48 8.94
C GLY A 57 6.32 -17.08 9.95
N LEU A 58 6.51 -15.80 10.19
CA LEU A 58 7.39 -15.24 11.21
C LEU A 58 6.69 -15.17 12.56
N LEU A 59 5.37 -15.02 12.57
CA LEU A 59 4.54 -14.90 13.75
C LEU A 59 3.39 -15.92 13.72
N PRO A 60 3.14 -16.71 14.78
CA PRO A 60 1.97 -17.58 14.85
C PRO A 60 0.70 -16.76 15.11
N GLN A 61 -0.40 -17.10 14.41
CA GLN A 61 -1.72 -16.59 14.73
C GLN A 61 -2.23 -17.12 16.08
N THR A 62 -3.11 -16.38 16.74
CA THR A 62 -3.83 -16.84 17.94
C THR A 62 -4.96 -17.80 17.57
N SER A 63 -5.69 -17.49 16.50
CA SER A 63 -6.74 -18.36 15.92
C SER A 63 -7.01 -17.99 14.47
N GLY A 64 -7.86 -18.76 13.80
CA GLY A 64 -8.14 -18.63 12.38
C GLY A 64 -7.28 -19.55 11.52
N GLU A 65 -7.45 -19.45 10.21
CA GLU A 65 -6.76 -20.29 9.24
C GLU A 65 -5.94 -19.44 8.27
N VAL A 66 -4.74 -19.91 7.95
CA VAL A 66 -3.86 -19.33 6.94
C VAL A 66 -3.41 -20.43 5.98
N GLU A 67 -3.61 -20.20 4.69
CA GLU A 67 -3.16 -21.05 3.61
C GLU A 67 -2.38 -20.22 2.58
N ILE A 68 -1.19 -20.71 2.21
CA ILE A 68 -0.31 -20.13 1.21
C ILE A 68 -0.09 -21.19 0.13
N LEU A 69 -0.50 -20.91 -1.11
CA LEU A 69 -0.44 -21.86 -2.22
C LEU A 69 -1.10 -23.22 -1.86
N GLY A 70 -2.23 -23.18 -1.13
CA GLY A 70 -2.94 -24.36 -0.64
C GLY A 70 -2.24 -25.13 0.49
N LYS A 71 -1.20 -24.54 1.10
CA LYS A 71 -0.39 -25.17 2.15
C LYS A 71 -0.46 -24.39 3.46
N ARG A 72 -0.30 -25.09 4.59
CA ARG A 72 -0.27 -24.49 5.93
C ARG A 72 1.13 -24.52 6.51
N TRP A 73 1.50 -23.47 7.25
CA TRP A 73 2.84 -23.30 7.84
C TRP A 73 3.27 -24.45 8.75
N ASN A 74 2.37 -24.96 9.58
CA ASN A 74 2.66 -26.04 10.52
C ASN A 74 3.12 -27.35 9.85
N ALA A 75 2.63 -27.62 8.63
CA ALA A 75 2.93 -28.86 7.91
C ALA A 75 3.97 -28.68 6.79
N HIS A 76 4.09 -27.49 6.21
CA HIS A 76 4.83 -27.26 4.95
C HIS A 76 5.85 -26.12 5.04
N SER A 77 6.34 -25.76 6.24
CA SER A 77 7.21 -24.59 6.43
C SER A 77 8.47 -24.59 5.56
N ARG A 78 9.10 -25.75 5.36
CA ARG A 78 10.31 -25.87 4.53
C ARG A 78 10.02 -25.61 3.04
N GLU A 79 8.88 -26.06 2.54
CA GLU A 79 8.48 -25.87 1.15
C GLU A 79 8.05 -24.42 0.90
N LEU A 80 7.27 -23.84 1.81
CA LEU A 80 6.83 -22.46 1.70
C LEU A 80 8.01 -21.49 1.68
N ARG A 81 9.00 -21.65 2.56
CA ARG A 81 10.20 -20.82 2.59
C ARG A 81 11.00 -20.85 1.29
N GLN A 82 10.88 -21.88 0.46
CA GLN A 82 11.58 -21.97 -0.82
C GLN A 82 10.89 -21.20 -1.96
N VAL A 83 9.64 -20.80 -1.79
CA VAL A 83 8.82 -20.16 -2.82
C VAL A 83 8.32 -18.78 -2.42
N LEU A 84 8.74 -18.29 -1.28
CA LEU A 84 8.40 -16.96 -0.76
C LEU A 84 9.64 -16.07 -0.77
N GLY A 85 9.46 -14.83 -1.22
CA GLY A 85 10.41 -13.74 -1.04
C GLY A 85 9.86 -12.75 -0.03
N ILE A 86 10.67 -12.34 0.94
CA ILE A 86 10.25 -11.45 2.02
C ILE A 86 11.20 -10.28 2.11
N SER A 87 10.66 -9.07 2.06
CA SER A 87 11.40 -7.83 2.32
C SER A 87 10.71 -7.07 3.45
N LEU A 88 11.29 -7.11 4.62
CA LEU A 88 10.78 -6.46 5.83
C LEU A 88 11.02 -4.94 5.77
N GLN A 89 10.23 -4.18 6.52
CA GLN A 89 10.34 -2.72 6.65
C GLN A 89 11.75 -2.29 7.06
N GLU A 90 12.34 -2.96 8.05
CA GLU A 90 13.74 -2.78 8.46
C GLU A 90 14.57 -4.04 8.15
N THR A 91 15.00 -4.18 6.91
CA THR A 91 15.92 -5.26 6.54
C THR A 91 17.35 -4.86 6.93
N ARG A 92 17.87 -5.42 8.01
CA ARG A 92 19.26 -5.19 8.46
C ARG A 92 20.21 -6.13 7.73
N LEU A 93 20.90 -5.61 6.74
CA LEU A 93 21.93 -6.32 6.00
C LEU A 93 23.31 -6.05 6.63
N ALA A 94 24.22 -7.03 6.54
CA ALA A 94 25.57 -6.91 7.08
C ALA A 94 26.37 -5.83 6.33
N GLU A 95 26.71 -4.74 7.02
CA GLU A 95 27.33 -3.55 6.43
C GLU A 95 28.71 -3.80 5.79
N LYS A 96 29.44 -4.82 6.26
CA LYS A 96 30.78 -5.20 5.80
C LYS A 96 30.78 -6.24 4.67
N LEU A 97 29.62 -6.69 4.22
CA LEU A 97 29.48 -7.48 2.99
C LEU A 97 29.29 -6.54 1.80
N THR A 98 29.78 -6.97 0.65
CA THR A 98 29.48 -6.33 -0.64
C THR A 98 28.06 -6.69 -1.09
N VAL A 99 27.53 -5.94 -2.06
CA VAL A 99 26.24 -6.25 -2.70
C VAL A 99 26.25 -7.68 -3.25
N ARG A 100 27.32 -8.07 -3.95
CA ARG A 100 27.50 -9.42 -4.51
C ARG A 100 27.48 -10.48 -3.41
N GLU A 101 28.34 -10.35 -2.41
CA GLU A 101 28.42 -11.30 -1.31
C GLU A 101 27.11 -11.45 -0.56
N THR A 102 26.38 -10.33 -0.38
CA THR A 102 25.05 -10.36 0.24
C THR A 102 24.07 -11.21 -0.59
N LEU A 103 24.01 -10.98 -1.91
CA LEU A 103 23.10 -11.75 -2.77
C LEU A 103 23.52 -13.22 -2.89
N GLU A 104 24.81 -13.52 -2.96
CA GLU A 104 25.32 -14.89 -2.99
C GLU A 104 24.99 -15.63 -1.67
N LEU A 105 25.12 -14.93 -0.52
CA LEU A 105 24.72 -15.47 0.78
C LEU A 105 23.22 -15.81 0.79
N PHE A 106 22.36 -14.89 0.40
CA PHE A 106 20.92 -15.13 0.37
C PHE A 106 20.55 -16.23 -0.66
N ALA A 107 21.17 -16.25 -1.82
CA ALA A 107 20.98 -17.29 -2.83
C ALA A 107 21.29 -18.70 -2.26
N SER A 108 22.30 -18.82 -1.39
CA SER A 108 22.70 -20.10 -0.81
C SER A 108 21.64 -20.78 0.07
N PHE A 109 20.62 -20.03 0.53
CA PHE A 109 19.52 -20.57 1.33
C PHE A 109 18.46 -21.28 0.50
N TYR A 110 18.49 -21.13 -0.82
CA TYR A 110 17.45 -21.64 -1.73
C TYR A 110 17.98 -22.73 -2.64
N ARG A 111 17.11 -23.68 -2.99
CA ARG A 111 17.47 -24.80 -3.87
C ARG A 111 17.62 -24.40 -5.33
N HIS A 112 16.81 -23.44 -5.77
CA HIS A 112 16.74 -22.98 -7.15
C HIS A 112 16.72 -21.45 -7.20
N PRO A 113 17.82 -20.79 -6.73
CA PRO A 113 17.87 -19.34 -6.73
C PRO A 113 17.98 -18.79 -8.16
N ARG A 114 17.61 -17.54 -8.35
CA ARG A 114 17.93 -16.80 -9.57
C ARG A 114 19.41 -16.47 -9.62
N SER A 115 19.89 -16.20 -10.83
CA SER A 115 21.24 -15.65 -11.01
C SER A 115 21.39 -14.34 -10.25
N THR A 116 22.39 -14.25 -9.38
CA THR A 116 22.68 -13.02 -8.63
C THR A 116 23.05 -11.86 -9.55
N LEU A 117 23.69 -12.16 -10.71
CA LEU A 117 24.03 -11.16 -11.72
C LEU A 117 22.77 -10.57 -12.36
N GLU A 118 21.81 -11.41 -12.78
CA GLU A 118 20.53 -10.97 -13.34
C GLU A 118 19.73 -10.13 -12.33
N VAL A 119 19.71 -10.55 -11.05
CA VAL A 119 19.02 -9.80 -9.99
C VAL A 119 19.70 -8.45 -9.75
N MET A 120 21.05 -8.39 -9.74
CA MET A 120 21.76 -7.11 -9.61
C MET A 120 21.47 -6.16 -10.78
N GLU A 121 21.39 -6.67 -11.99
CA GLU A 121 21.06 -5.89 -13.18
C GLU A 121 19.63 -5.35 -13.10
N GLU A 122 18.66 -6.22 -12.78
CA GLU A 122 17.25 -5.84 -12.63
C GLU A 122 17.05 -4.75 -11.57
N MET A 123 17.86 -4.80 -10.49
CA MET A 123 17.83 -3.85 -9.38
C MET A 123 18.69 -2.59 -9.61
N ALA A 124 19.33 -2.44 -10.78
CA ALA A 124 20.29 -1.38 -11.06
C ALA A 124 21.37 -1.27 -9.97
N LEU A 125 21.94 -2.42 -9.58
CA LEU A 125 23.00 -2.55 -8.57
C LEU A 125 24.31 -3.08 -9.15
N SER A 126 24.40 -3.37 -10.46
CA SER A 126 25.60 -3.97 -11.10
C SER A 126 26.86 -3.15 -10.88
N GLU A 127 26.80 -1.81 -11.00
CA GLU A 127 27.93 -0.91 -10.74
C GLU A 127 28.36 -0.88 -9.28
N LYS A 128 27.52 -1.33 -8.37
CA LYS A 128 27.73 -1.40 -6.92
C LYS A 128 28.07 -2.80 -6.42
N ALA A 129 28.21 -3.78 -7.33
CA ALA A 129 28.43 -5.19 -6.99
C ALA A 129 29.53 -5.40 -5.92
N ASN A 130 30.62 -4.65 -6.01
CA ASN A 130 31.78 -4.74 -5.11
C ASN A 130 31.77 -3.64 -4.00
N SER A 131 30.70 -2.85 -3.91
CA SER A 131 30.56 -1.84 -2.85
C SER A 131 30.02 -2.48 -1.58
N TRP A 132 30.53 -2.10 -0.43
CA TRP A 132 29.98 -2.52 0.86
C TRP A 132 28.57 -1.99 1.07
N VAL A 133 27.69 -2.80 1.67
CA VAL A 133 26.32 -2.45 1.99
C VAL A 133 26.22 -1.16 2.82
N GLY A 134 27.13 -0.97 3.79
CA GLY A 134 27.19 0.24 4.61
C GLY A 134 27.50 1.53 3.83
N LYS A 135 28.02 1.43 2.59
CA LYS A 135 28.30 2.59 1.72
C LYS A 135 27.21 2.90 0.71
N LEU A 136 26.13 2.13 0.70
CA LEU A 136 24.98 2.34 -0.20
C LEU A 136 24.14 3.52 0.25
N SER A 137 23.55 4.25 -0.72
CA SER A 137 22.48 5.20 -0.40
C SER A 137 21.23 4.47 0.12
N GLY A 138 20.29 5.19 0.75
CA GLY A 138 19.04 4.62 1.24
C GLY A 138 18.27 3.86 0.15
N GLY A 139 18.11 4.47 -1.04
CA GLY A 139 17.45 3.83 -2.17
C GLY A 139 18.19 2.62 -2.72
N GLN A 140 19.54 2.63 -2.73
CA GLN A 140 20.33 1.47 -3.12
C GLN A 140 20.20 0.33 -2.10
N ARG A 141 20.20 0.66 -0.81
CA ARG A 141 20.03 -0.31 0.27
C ARG A 141 18.64 -0.95 0.22
N GLN A 142 17.61 -0.16 -0.04
CA GLN A 142 16.26 -0.67 -0.18
C GLN A 142 16.12 -1.60 -1.40
N ARG A 143 16.69 -1.22 -2.56
CA ARG A 143 16.72 -2.12 -3.71
C ARG A 143 17.49 -3.40 -3.43
N LEU A 144 18.57 -3.35 -2.65
CA LEU A 144 19.28 -4.57 -2.23
C LEU A 144 18.41 -5.43 -1.29
N ALA A 145 17.65 -4.84 -0.38
CA ALA A 145 16.71 -5.58 0.49
C ALA A 145 15.67 -6.33 -0.36
N VAL A 146 15.07 -5.68 -1.34
CA VAL A 146 14.13 -6.35 -2.27
C VAL A 146 14.86 -7.39 -3.14
N ALA A 147 16.12 -7.12 -3.55
CA ALA A 147 16.93 -8.07 -4.30
C ALA A 147 17.15 -9.39 -3.54
N THR A 148 17.37 -9.32 -2.21
CA THR A 148 17.53 -10.53 -1.39
C THR A 148 16.25 -11.38 -1.34
N ALA A 149 15.08 -10.77 -1.46
CA ALA A 149 13.81 -11.48 -1.59
C ALA A 149 13.63 -12.09 -2.99
N LEU A 150 14.04 -11.38 -4.05
CA LEU A 150 13.88 -11.83 -5.44
C LEU A 150 14.86 -12.93 -5.85
N VAL A 151 16.04 -13.00 -5.22
CA VAL A 151 17.02 -14.06 -5.52
C VAL A 151 16.48 -15.44 -5.18
N ALA A 152 15.50 -15.53 -4.27
CA ALA A 152 14.79 -16.76 -3.93
C ALA A 152 14.02 -17.38 -5.11
N ASN A 153 13.87 -16.68 -6.23
CA ASN A 153 12.95 -17.04 -7.32
C ASN A 153 11.51 -17.27 -6.81
N PRO A 154 10.93 -16.32 -6.08
CA PRO A 154 9.70 -16.55 -5.35
C PRO A 154 8.48 -16.62 -6.28
N LYS A 155 7.45 -17.38 -5.84
CA LYS A 155 6.10 -17.30 -6.41
C LYS A 155 5.30 -16.16 -5.81
N ILE A 156 5.52 -15.88 -4.52
CA ILE A 156 4.88 -14.79 -3.79
C ILE A 156 5.96 -13.91 -3.18
N LEU A 157 5.84 -12.60 -3.38
CA LEU A 157 6.71 -11.57 -2.83
C LEU A 157 5.94 -10.76 -1.79
N PHE A 158 6.42 -10.78 -0.55
CA PHE A 158 5.93 -9.95 0.53
C PHE A 158 6.82 -8.72 0.67
N LEU A 159 6.20 -7.54 0.70
CA LEU A 159 6.87 -6.25 0.79
C LEU A 159 6.24 -5.42 1.91
N ASP A 160 6.93 -5.27 3.03
CA ASP A 160 6.45 -4.42 4.12
C ASP A 160 6.99 -3.01 3.96
N GLU A 161 6.11 -2.07 3.60
CA GLU A 161 6.40 -0.64 3.36
C GLU A 161 7.64 -0.38 2.49
N PRO A 162 7.72 -0.96 1.28
CA PRO A 162 8.98 -1.04 0.52
C PRO A 162 9.54 0.30 0.06
N THR A 163 8.74 1.37 0.05
CA THR A 163 9.14 2.69 -0.46
C THR A 163 9.28 3.76 0.61
N THR A 164 9.09 3.41 1.87
CA THR A 164 9.19 4.35 2.99
C THR A 164 10.59 4.96 3.07
N GLY A 165 10.64 6.29 3.19
CA GLY A 165 11.90 7.04 3.26
C GLY A 165 12.68 7.17 1.95
N LEU A 166 12.13 6.71 0.82
CA LEU A 166 12.77 6.85 -0.49
C LEU A 166 12.44 8.21 -1.14
N ASP A 167 13.43 8.75 -1.85
CA ASP A 167 13.20 9.88 -2.75
C ASP A 167 12.27 9.48 -3.93
N PRO A 168 11.62 10.44 -4.61
CA PRO A 168 10.65 10.13 -5.67
C PRO A 168 11.22 9.33 -6.85
N GLN A 169 12.52 9.47 -7.14
CA GLN A 169 13.15 8.73 -8.23
C GLN A 169 13.39 7.26 -7.84
N SER A 170 13.95 7.03 -6.66
CA SER A 170 14.17 5.69 -6.10
C SER A 170 12.85 4.93 -5.93
N ARG A 171 11.78 5.60 -5.50
CA ARG A 171 10.43 5.04 -5.39
C ARG A 171 9.92 4.56 -6.75
N ARG A 172 10.01 5.38 -7.79
CA ARG A 172 9.59 4.99 -9.16
C ARG A 172 10.37 3.80 -9.69
N GLN A 173 11.68 3.76 -9.48
CA GLN A 173 12.50 2.61 -9.88
C GLN A 173 12.04 1.32 -9.20
N LEU A 174 11.71 1.37 -7.91
CA LEU A 174 11.21 0.21 -7.18
C LEU A 174 9.83 -0.22 -7.68
N TRP A 175 8.93 0.72 -7.99
CA TRP A 175 7.64 0.41 -8.61
C TRP A 175 7.78 -0.32 -9.95
N ASP A 176 8.73 0.10 -10.79
CA ASP A 176 8.98 -0.58 -12.07
C ASP A 176 9.47 -2.02 -11.87
N ILE A 177 10.27 -2.27 -10.83
CA ILE A 177 10.73 -3.62 -10.47
C ILE A 177 9.56 -4.48 -10.01
N ILE A 178 8.71 -3.96 -9.12
CA ILE A 178 7.50 -4.63 -8.62
C ILE A 178 6.59 -5.02 -9.78
N ARG A 179 6.31 -4.08 -10.70
CA ARG A 179 5.50 -4.35 -11.90
C ARG A 179 6.11 -5.41 -12.82
N LYS A 180 7.43 -5.39 -13.02
CA LYS A 180 8.13 -6.40 -13.81
C LYS A 180 8.00 -7.79 -13.20
N PHE A 181 8.09 -7.90 -11.88
CA PHE A 181 7.88 -9.16 -11.17
C PHE A 181 6.45 -9.67 -11.36
N GLN A 182 5.45 -8.82 -11.17
CA GLN A 182 4.04 -9.16 -11.41
C GLN A 182 3.78 -9.57 -12.87
N ALA A 183 4.30 -8.81 -13.84
CA ALA A 183 4.12 -9.11 -15.27
C ALA A 183 4.67 -10.47 -15.70
N ARG A 184 5.58 -11.06 -14.91
CA ARG A 184 6.08 -12.44 -15.08
C ARG A 184 5.20 -13.50 -14.38
N GLY A 185 4.06 -13.11 -13.85
CA GLY A 185 3.12 -13.98 -13.13
C GLY A 185 3.40 -14.11 -11.64
N GLY A 186 4.27 -13.29 -11.07
CA GLY A 186 4.54 -13.25 -9.64
C GLY A 186 3.37 -12.64 -8.87
N THR A 187 3.02 -13.23 -7.72
CA THR A 187 2.02 -12.68 -6.79
C THR A 187 2.72 -11.76 -5.79
N ILE A 188 2.08 -10.66 -5.45
CA ILE A 188 2.64 -9.66 -4.51
C ILE A 188 1.63 -9.34 -3.43
N LEU A 189 2.09 -9.33 -2.18
CA LEU A 189 1.42 -8.66 -1.09
C LEU A 189 2.31 -7.54 -0.59
N LEU A 190 1.82 -6.30 -0.67
CA LEU A 190 2.53 -5.15 -0.13
C LEU A 190 1.71 -4.44 0.94
N THR A 191 2.38 -3.96 1.97
CA THR A 191 1.80 -2.98 2.89
C THR A 191 2.28 -1.60 2.50
N THR A 192 1.43 -0.62 2.64
CA THR A 192 1.80 0.78 2.44
C THR A 192 0.84 1.72 3.18
N HIS A 193 1.34 2.89 3.48
CA HIS A 193 0.55 4.04 3.91
C HIS A 193 0.48 5.11 2.80
N TYR A 194 1.12 4.88 1.64
CA TYR A 194 1.06 5.77 0.48
C TYR A 194 -0.05 5.34 -0.46
N MET A 195 -1.08 6.18 -0.60
CA MET A 195 -2.24 5.91 -1.45
C MET A 195 -1.89 5.87 -2.93
N ASP A 196 -0.99 6.74 -3.37
CA ASP A 196 -0.50 6.79 -4.75
C ASP A 196 0.27 5.52 -5.14
N GLU A 197 0.95 4.88 -4.19
CA GLU A 197 1.58 3.58 -4.40
C GLU A 197 0.53 2.48 -4.62
N ALA A 198 -0.48 2.42 -3.75
CA ALA A 198 -1.55 1.45 -3.85
C ALA A 198 -2.36 1.60 -5.13
N GLU A 199 -2.72 2.84 -5.52
CA GLU A 199 -3.44 3.12 -6.77
C GLU A 199 -2.64 2.69 -8.02
N ARG A 200 -1.31 2.81 -7.96
CA ARG A 200 -0.44 2.51 -9.10
C ARG A 200 -0.07 1.05 -9.21
N LEU A 201 0.13 0.36 -8.11
CA LEU A 201 0.71 -0.98 -8.10
C LEU A 201 -0.33 -2.08 -7.90
N CYS A 202 -1.37 -1.81 -7.09
CA CYS A 202 -2.25 -2.87 -6.65
C CYS A 202 -3.46 -3.06 -7.58
N ASP A 203 -3.74 -4.33 -7.90
CA ASP A 203 -4.97 -4.70 -8.60
C ASP A 203 -6.17 -4.62 -7.64
N ARG A 204 -5.96 -5.10 -6.40
CA ARG A 204 -6.94 -5.00 -5.31
C ARG A 204 -6.24 -4.59 -4.03
N ILE A 205 -7.02 -3.99 -3.15
CA ILE A 205 -6.54 -3.55 -1.84
C ILE A 205 -7.54 -3.91 -0.75
N ALA A 206 -7.05 -4.06 0.48
CA ALA A 206 -7.87 -4.02 1.67
C ALA A 206 -7.41 -2.87 2.56
N ILE A 207 -8.37 -2.07 3.00
CA ILE A 207 -8.14 -1.02 4.00
C ILE A 207 -8.39 -1.65 5.37
N ILE A 208 -7.35 -1.62 6.21
CA ILE A 208 -7.40 -2.16 7.57
C ILE A 208 -7.39 -1.01 8.57
N ASP A 209 -8.30 -1.09 9.53
CA ASP A 209 -8.30 -0.23 10.69
C ASP A 209 -8.71 -1.03 11.94
N TYR A 210 -8.06 -0.77 13.07
CA TYR A 210 -8.28 -1.49 14.34
C TYR A 210 -8.35 -3.01 14.19
N GLY A 211 -7.40 -3.61 13.42
CA GLY A 211 -7.29 -5.05 13.22
C GLY A 211 -8.35 -5.69 12.34
N ARG A 212 -9.17 -4.90 11.61
CA ARG A 212 -10.25 -5.37 10.74
C ARG A 212 -10.12 -4.81 9.34
N ALA A 213 -10.52 -5.58 8.33
CA ALA A 213 -10.74 -5.01 7.01
C ALA A 213 -12.05 -4.22 7.00
N ILE A 214 -11.96 -2.92 6.75
CA ILE A 214 -13.12 -2.01 6.69
C ILE A 214 -13.61 -1.78 5.26
N ALA A 215 -12.76 -2.03 4.27
CA ALA A 215 -13.12 -2.04 2.85
C ALA A 215 -12.15 -2.91 2.06
N SER A 216 -12.61 -3.52 0.98
CA SER A 216 -11.78 -4.24 0.01
C SER A 216 -12.38 -4.15 -1.39
N GLY A 217 -11.51 -4.10 -2.40
CA GLY A 217 -11.87 -4.02 -3.82
C GLY A 217 -10.71 -3.50 -4.65
N THR A 218 -10.95 -3.27 -5.94
CA THR A 218 -9.99 -2.53 -6.77
C THR A 218 -9.95 -1.06 -6.33
N PRO A 219 -8.84 -0.33 -6.55
CA PRO A 219 -8.78 1.10 -6.27
C PRO A 219 -9.95 1.86 -6.91
N ALA A 220 -10.27 1.56 -8.17
CA ALA A 220 -11.37 2.18 -8.89
C ALA A 220 -12.74 1.91 -8.25
N GLU A 221 -13.04 0.65 -7.87
CA GLU A 221 -14.30 0.30 -7.19
C GLU A 221 -14.45 1.00 -5.84
N LEU A 222 -13.35 1.15 -5.08
CA LEU A 222 -13.38 1.83 -3.79
C LEU A 222 -13.62 3.33 -3.95
N ILE A 223 -12.98 3.95 -4.95
CA ILE A 223 -13.20 5.36 -5.30
C ILE A 223 -14.64 5.56 -5.82
N GLU A 224 -15.15 4.66 -6.64
CA GLU A 224 -16.52 4.72 -7.17
C GLU A 224 -17.57 4.58 -6.05
N LYS A 225 -17.35 3.70 -5.07
CA LYS A 225 -18.23 3.57 -3.88
C LYS A 225 -18.29 4.83 -3.03
N LEU A 226 -17.30 5.71 -3.11
CA LEU A 226 -17.40 7.07 -2.59
C LEU A 226 -18.41 7.94 -3.34
N GLY A 227 -18.80 7.49 -4.52
CA GLY A 227 -19.64 8.23 -5.44
C GLY A 227 -18.91 8.72 -6.69
N GLY A 228 -17.67 8.23 -6.97
CA GLY A 228 -16.91 8.49 -8.21
C GLY A 228 -16.62 9.96 -8.54
N HIS A 229 -16.65 10.85 -7.55
CA HIS A 229 -16.92 12.25 -7.74
C HIS A 229 -15.67 13.08 -7.85
N GLN A 230 -15.86 14.24 -8.48
CA GLN A 230 -14.81 15.24 -8.57
C GLN A 230 -14.74 16.01 -7.24
N MET A 231 -13.54 16.38 -6.87
CA MET A 231 -13.27 17.25 -5.73
C MET A 231 -13.05 18.68 -6.22
N VAL A 232 -13.75 19.63 -5.61
CA VAL A 232 -13.53 21.06 -5.80
C VAL A 232 -12.95 21.60 -4.52
N GLU A 233 -11.72 22.08 -4.57
CA GLU A 233 -11.00 22.64 -3.45
C GLU A 233 -10.88 24.16 -3.64
N PHE A 234 -11.17 24.95 -2.61
CA PHE A 234 -11.01 26.37 -2.70
C PHE A 234 -10.62 27.01 -1.37
N ASP A 235 -9.89 28.12 -1.47
CA ASP A 235 -9.56 29.03 -0.39
C ASP A 235 -10.20 30.39 -0.72
N ALA A 236 -10.83 31.03 0.27
CA ALA A 236 -11.44 32.35 0.10
C ALA A 236 -11.23 33.23 1.34
N THR A 237 -11.23 34.54 1.14
CA THR A 237 -11.21 35.49 2.28
C THR A 237 -12.50 35.41 3.06
N GLY A 238 -12.40 35.46 4.42
CA GLY A 238 -13.61 35.40 5.26
C GLY A 238 -14.31 34.01 5.26
N ASN A 239 -13.57 32.97 4.95
CA ASN A 239 -14.05 31.59 5.10
C ASN A 239 -14.30 31.31 6.59
N ASP A 240 -15.57 31.46 6.98
CA ASP A 240 -16.03 31.07 8.30
C ASP A 240 -16.27 29.57 8.30
N PRO A 241 -15.67 28.78 9.22
CA PRO A 241 -16.00 27.37 9.41
C PRO A 241 -17.50 27.10 9.57
N GLY A 242 -18.26 28.09 10.05
CA GLY A 242 -19.73 28.05 10.14
C GLY A 242 -20.48 28.09 8.80
N ALA A 243 -19.80 28.35 7.69
CA ALA A 243 -20.42 28.39 6.35
C ALA A 243 -20.62 26.99 5.72
N THR A 244 -20.33 25.90 6.41
CA THR A 244 -20.43 24.53 5.89
C THR A 244 -21.81 24.21 5.32
N GLU A 245 -22.90 24.67 5.95
CA GLU A 245 -24.26 24.48 5.46
C GLU A 245 -24.52 25.19 4.12
N LEU A 246 -23.94 26.38 3.93
CA LEU A 246 -24.03 27.09 2.65
C LEU A 246 -23.34 26.30 1.54
N TRP A 247 -22.14 25.81 1.79
CA TRP A 247 -21.41 25.02 0.79
C TRP A 247 -22.11 23.71 0.49
N ARG A 248 -22.73 23.08 1.49
CA ARG A 248 -23.53 21.86 1.34
C ARG A 248 -24.80 22.07 0.49
N SER A 249 -25.36 23.28 0.51
CA SER A 249 -26.55 23.63 -0.27
C SER A 249 -26.29 23.94 -1.74
N LEU A 250 -25.04 23.99 -2.18
CA LEU A 250 -24.69 24.22 -3.59
C LEU A 250 -25.11 23.04 -4.46
N PRO A 251 -25.48 23.29 -5.75
CA PRO A 251 -25.84 22.23 -6.69
C PRO A 251 -24.73 21.17 -6.79
N SER A 252 -25.17 19.93 -6.90
CA SER A 252 -24.30 18.75 -7.10
C SER A 252 -23.26 18.49 -5.97
N VAL A 253 -23.34 19.21 -4.83
CA VAL A 253 -22.48 18.97 -3.67
C VAL A 253 -23.06 17.83 -2.83
N GLU A 254 -22.23 16.82 -2.54
CA GLU A 254 -22.61 15.66 -1.70
C GLU A 254 -21.99 15.71 -0.30
N ALA A 255 -20.78 16.24 -0.22
CA ALA A 255 -20.10 16.39 1.06
C ALA A 255 -19.21 17.63 1.07
N VAL A 256 -19.04 18.19 2.25
CA VAL A 256 -18.18 19.33 2.53
C VAL A 256 -17.22 18.94 3.65
N ASN A 257 -15.93 19.15 3.43
CA ASN A 257 -14.90 19.07 4.46
C ASN A 257 -14.16 20.40 4.52
N VAL A 258 -13.78 20.82 5.72
CA VAL A 258 -13.02 22.07 5.94
C VAL A 258 -11.79 21.73 6.76
N GLU A 259 -10.60 21.94 6.20
CA GLU A 259 -9.32 21.67 6.84
C GLU A 259 -8.41 22.88 6.70
N GLU A 260 -7.84 23.35 7.80
CA GLU A 260 -6.90 24.48 7.84
C GLU A 260 -7.36 25.70 7.06
N GLY A 261 -8.69 25.97 7.04
CA GLY A 261 -9.27 27.10 6.29
C GLY A 261 -9.53 26.83 4.80
N ARG A 262 -9.15 25.68 4.28
CA ARG A 262 -9.47 25.21 2.93
C ARG A 262 -10.79 24.46 2.94
N VAL A 263 -11.65 24.75 1.97
CA VAL A 263 -12.90 24.03 1.79
C VAL A 263 -12.75 23.02 0.66
N MET A 264 -13.11 21.79 0.94
CA MET A 264 -13.14 20.68 -0.02
C MET A 264 -14.59 20.24 -0.21
N LEU A 265 -15.07 20.36 -1.44
CA LEU A 265 -16.40 19.92 -1.85
C LEU A 265 -16.27 18.64 -2.68
N ARG A 266 -16.96 17.60 -2.26
CA ARG A 266 -17.20 16.44 -3.12
C ARG A 266 -18.45 16.71 -3.95
N VAL A 267 -18.31 16.65 -5.28
CA VAL A 267 -19.34 17.06 -6.19
C VAL A 267 -19.56 16.04 -7.30
N ARG A 268 -20.79 15.90 -7.77
CA ARG A 268 -21.10 15.06 -8.95
C ARG A 268 -20.67 15.75 -10.22
N GLU A 269 -21.02 17.02 -10.35
CA GLU A 269 -20.87 17.80 -11.56
C GLU A 269 -20.20 19.13 -11.25
N THR A 270 -18.92 19.25 -11.61
CA THR A 270 -18.16 20.48 -11.38
C THR A 270 -18.71 21.68 -12.17
N HIS A 271 -19.27 21.43 -13.37
CA HIS A 271 -19.80 22.49 -14.21
C HIS A 271 -21.06 23.16 -13.62
N GLU A 272 -21.78 22.50 -12.71
CA GLU A 272 -22.89 23.07 -11.95
C GLU A 272 -22.39 23.74 -10.67
N THR A 273 -21.49 23.06 -9.95
CA THR A 273 -21.02 23.53 -8.64
C THR A 273 -20.15 24.78 -8.73
N ILE A 274 -19.21 24.84 -9.67
CA ILE A 274 -18.23 25.95 -9.73
C ILE A 274 -18.93 27.31 -9.99
N PRO A 275 -19.85 27.46 -10.96
CA PRO A 275 -20.56 28.72 -11.13
C PRO A 275 -21.39 29.12 -9.90
N ALA A 276 -22.03 28.16 -9.25
CA ALA A 276 -22.83 28.41 -8.05
C ALA A 276 -21.94 28.82 -6.85
N LEU A 277 -20.77 28.21 -6.70
CA LEU A 277 -19.76 28.57 -5.71
C LEU A 277 -19.28 30.01 -5.92
N LEU A 278 -18.89 30.37 -7.14
CA LEU A 278 -18.44 31.73 -7.45
C LEU A 278 -19.52 32.79 -7.15
N ALA A 279 -20.78 32.51 -7.51
CA ALA A 279 -21.91 33.37 -7.19
C ALA A 279 -22.16 33.49 -5.67
N ALA A 280 -21.97 32.40 -4.91
CA ALA A 280 -22.12 32.41 -3.46
C ALA A 280 -21.01 33.24 -2.78
N LEU A 281 -19.76 33.09 -3.21
CA LEU A 281 -18.64 33.91 -2.73
C LEU A 281 -18.86 35.38 -3.01
N GLN A 282 -19.30 35.73 -4.24
CA GLN A 282 -19.58 37.13 -4.61
C GLN A 282 -20.67 37.75 -3.75
N ARG A 283 -21.78 37.03 -3.49
CA ARG A 283 -22.87 37.49 -2.61
C ARG A 283 -22.41 37.77 -1.17
N ARG A 284 -21.37 37.08 -0.70
CA ARG A 284 -20.76 37.27 0.62
C ARG A 284 -19.66 38.34 0.63
N GLY A 285 -19.32 38.92 -0.50
CA GLY A 285 -18.16 39.83 -0.61
C GLY A 285 -16.83 39.13 -0.36
N ALA A 286 -16.79 37.79 -0.41
CA ALA A 286 -15.59 37.01 -0.24
C ALA A 286 -14.81 36.92 -1.54
N ARG A 287 -13.48 37.09 -1.45
CA ARG A 287 -12.58 36.94 -2.59
C ARG A 287 -12.03 35.54 -2.66
N LEU A 288 -12.22 34.87 -3.81
CA LEU A 288 -11.57 33.60 -4.09
C LEU A 288 -10.04 33.80 -4.18
N LEU A 289 -9.28 33.02 -3.41
CA LEU A 289 -7.82 33.05 -3.40
C LEU A 289 -7.25 31.90 -4.25
N ARG A 290 -7.87 30.73 -4.15
CA ARG A 290 -7.46 29.53 -4.86
C ARG A 290 -8.68 28.69 -5.23
N LEU A 291 -8.66 28.09 -6.43
CA LEU A 291 -9.63 27.09 -6.87
C LEU A 291 -8.87 25.97 -7.59
N GLY A 292 -9.13 24.76 -7.21
CA GLY A 292 -8.61 23.57 -7.88
C GLY A 292 -9.72 22.52 -8.05
N THR A 293 -9.56 21.68 -9.05
CA THR A 293 -10.38 20.49 -9.23
C THR A 293 -9.49 19.28 -9.38
N ARG A 294 -9.87 18.17 -8.77
CA ARG A 294 -9.23 16.87 -8.95
C ARG A 294 -10.25 15.74 -8.90
N GLN A 295 -9.88 14.57 -9.37
CA GLN A 295 -10.66 13.37 -9.14
C GLN A 295 -10.50 12.91 -7.70
N ALA A 296 -11.53 12.24 -7.16
CA ALA A 296 -11.43 11.57 -5.88
C ALA A 296 -10.33 10.49 -5.95
N SER A 297 -9.63 10.30 -4.85
CA SER A 297 -8.52 9.37 -4.69
C SER A 297 -8.78 8.36 -3.58
N LEU A 298 -7.92 7.37 -3.44
CA LEU A 298 -7.97 6.45 -2.29
C LEU A 298 -7.78 7.20 -0.96
N GLU A 299 -7.08 8.34 -0.93
CA GLU A 299 -6.95 9.17 0.28
C GLU A 299 -8.32 9.67 0.75
N ASP A 300 -9.18 10.12 -0.18
CA ASP A 300 -10.55 10.53 0.13
C ASP A 300 -11.40 9.35 0.64
N VAL A 301 -11.18 8.14 0.08
CA VAL A 301 -11.82 6.89 0.58
C VAL A 301 -11.41 6.65 2.03
N PHE A 302 -10.11 6.72 2.29
CA PHE A 302 -9.56 6.44 3.60
C PHE A 302 -10.08 7.43 4.65
N VAL A 303 -9.99 8.73 4.37
CA VAL A 303 -10.50 9.81 5.26
C VAL A 303 -11.98 9.60 5.57
N ARG A 304 -12.79 9.26 4.56
CA ARG A 304 -14.22 8.99 4.78
C ARG A 304 -14.48 7.80 5.68
N LEU A 305 -13.72 6.70 5.51
CA LEU A 305 -13.93 5.47 6.27
C LEU A 305 -13.43 5.56 7.70
N THR A 306 -12.34 6.29 7.94
CA THR A 306 -11.65 6.35 9.24
C THR A 306 -11.84 7.67 9.98
N GLY A 307 -12.25 8.73 9.27
CA GLY A 307 -12.36 10.09 9.81
C GLY A 307 -11.02 10.79 10.05
N ARG A 308 -9.90 10.23 9.57
CA ARG A 308 -8.54 10.75 9.77
C ARG A 308 -7.66 10.55 8.54
N HIS A 309 -6.62 11.40 8.38
CA HIS A 309 -5.59 11.22 7.36
C HIS A 309 -4.55 10.18 7.78
N LEU A 310 -3.94 9.45 6.82
CA LEU A 310 -2.88 8.49 7.11
C LEU A 310 -1.57 9.12 7.57
N ARG A 311 -1.37 10.41 7.29
CA ARG A 311 -0.11 11.13 7.55
C ARG A 311 -0.06 11.83 8.90
N GLU A 312 -1.11 11.73 9.71
CA GLU A 312 -1.16 12.35 11.04
C GLU A 312 -0.54 11.41 12.10
N GLU A 313 0.77 11.15 11.99
CA GLU A 313 1.62 10.72 13.12
C GLU A 313 3.07 11.16 12.89
#